data_39df6a8fcfbb96d32a93e8a2d193bc50
#
_entry.id   39df6a8fcfbb96d32a93e8a2d193bc50
#
_cell.length_a   1.000
_cell.length_b   1.000
_cell.length_c   1.000
_cell.angle_alpha   90.00
_cell.angle_beta   90.00
_cell.angle_gamma   90.00
#
_symmetry.space_group_name_H-M   'P 1'
#
loop_
_entity.id
_entity.type
_entity.pdbx_description
1 polymer ?
#
loop_
_entity_poly.entity_id
_entity_poly.type
_entity_poly.pdbx_seq_one_letter_code
_entity_poly.pdbx_strand_id
1 'polypeptide(L)'
;MKLFDKMIRGLASLKGIEHEIRVEESEKEAIKVDREFHQAEDSNHIICNGRSIKIDWDKVITHDDPTGRILPDNCYKTVKKERTPNMLVAHWDVCLSSKICFNVLKKRKLSVHFLIDNDGTIYQIMDTNHIAYHAGNRKVNNNSIGVEISNAYYPRYQKTYVQKGHGERPLLTDSQVHGRTLEPHLGFYPVQEQAFAALAKALNKAYGISLEVPMENGEMVKTIYKDAYAGTFNGVVNHYHITKRKIDCAGFKVDEVIK
;
A
#
# COMPACT_ATOMS: atom_id res chain seq x y z
N MET A 1 -3.15 -49.52 -11.23
CA MET A 1 -3.35 -48.18 -11.82
C MET A 1 -4.61 -47.48 -11.27
N LYS A 2 -5.81 -48.06 -11.32
CA LYS A 2 -7.07 -47.40 -10.87
C LYS A 2 -7.16 -47.05 -9.35
N LEU A 3 -6.48 -47.76 -8.45
CA LEU A 3 -6.51 -47.49 -7.00
C LEU A 3 -5.60 -46.32 -6.60
N PHE A 4 -4.46 -46.17 -7.29
CA PHE A 4 -3.48 -45.11 -7.08
C PHE A 4 -4.03 -43.75 -7.54
N ASP A 5 -4.74 -43.70 -8.67
CA ASP A 5 -5.39 -42.46 -9.18
C ASP A 5 -6.53 -41.99 -8.25
N LYS A 6 -7.23 -42.91 -7.58
CA LYS A 6 -8.30 -42.59 -6.64
C LYS A 6 -7.73 -42.02 -5.32
N MET A 7 -6.56 -42.50 -4.93
CA MET A 7 -5.85 -42.02 -3.73
C MET A 7 -5.26 -40.62 -3.95
N ILE A 8 -4.68 -40.36 -5.15
CA ILE A 8 -4.15 -39.03 -5.49
C ILE A 8 -5.26 -37.97 -5.60
N ARG A 9 -6.43 -38.34 -6.17
CA ARG A 9 -7.60 -37.43 -6.22
C ARG A 9 -8.18 -37.16 -4.82
N GLY A 10 -8.16 -38.15 -3.93
CA GLY A 10 -8.55 -37.98 -2.53
C GLY A 10 -7.62 -37.03 -1.77
N LEU A 11 -6.31 -37.15 -1.95
CA LEU A 11 -5.30 -36.28 -1.34
C LEU A 11 -5.34 -34.86 -1.90
N ALA A 12 -5.60 -34.68 -3.20
CA ALA A 12 -5.78 -33.38 -3.83
C ALA A 12 -7.06 -32.68 -3.32
N SER A 13 -8.15 -33.45 -3.13
CA SER A 13 -9.40 -32.95 -2.54
C SER A 13 -9.22 -32.55 -1.07
N LEU A 14 -8.49 -33.34 -0.25
CA LEU A 14 -8.18 -32.99 1.14
C LEU A 14 -7.29 -31.75 1.26
N LYS A 15 -6.28 -31.63 0.40
CA LYS A 15 -5.44 -30.41 0.34
C LYS A 15 -6.22 -29.16 -0.09
N GLY A 16 -7.19 -29.32 -0.98
CA GLY A 16 -8.10 -28.24 -1.37
C GLY A 16 -8.99 -27.81 -0.19
N ILE A 17 -9.56 -28.78 0.54
CA ILE A 17 -10.38 -28.53 1.73
C ILE A 17 -9.54 -27.91 2.87
N GLU A 18 -8.34 -28.41 3.11
CA GLU A 18 -7.43 -27.81 4.11
C GLU A 18 -7.01 -26.37 3.73
N HIS A 19 -6.86 -26.10 2.45
CA HIS A 19 -6.57 -24.75 1.97
C HIS A 19 -7.78 -23.81 2.11
N GLU A 20 -8.99 -24.28 1.77
CA GLU A 20 -10.23 -23.53 1.99
C GLU A 20 -10.49 -23.26 3.48
N ILE A 21 -10.32 -24.26 4.35
CA ILE A 21 -10.48 -24.12 5.82
C ILE A 21 -9.46 -23.10 6.37
N ARG A 22 -8.20 -23.15 5.94
CA ARG A 22 -7.18 -22.16 6.35
C ARG A 22 -7.49 -20.75 5.85
N VAL A 23 -8.07 -20.62 4.66
CA VAL A 23 -8.53 -19.33 4.12
C VAL A 23 -9.71 -18.80 4.93
N GLU A 24 -10.71 -19.66 5.25
CA GLU A 24 -11.85 -19.28 6.08
C GLU A 24 -11.47 -18.95 7.55
N GLU A 25 -10.54 -19.68 8.15
CA GLU A 25 -10.04 -19.37 9.50
C GLU A 25 -9.23 -18.07 9.51
N SER A 26 -8.39 -17.83 8.50
CA SER A 26 -7.67 -16.56 8.35
C SER A 26 -8.61 -15.40 8.07
N GLU A 27 -9.72 -15.63 7.35
CA GLU A 27 -10.76 -14.63 7.10
C GLU A 27 -11.59 -14.35 8.36
N LYS A 28 -11.93 -15.36 9.16
CA LYS A 28 -12.63 -15.18 10.45
C LYS A 28 -11.77 -14.48 11.49
N GLU A 29 -10.48 -14.80 11.53
CA GLU A 29 -9.51 -14.11 12.40
C GLU A 29 -9.28 -12.68 11.92
N ALA A 30 -9.24 -12.43 10.60
CA ALA A 30 -9.20 -11.10 10.01
C ALA A 30 -10.45 -10.27 10.34
N ILE A 31 -11.66 -10.88 10.33
CA ILE A 31 -12.94 -10.21 10.66
C ILE A 31 -13.01 -9.84 12.15
N LYS A 32 -12.57 -10.75 13.05
CA LYS A 32 -12.57 -10.50 14.50
C LYS A 32 -11.61 -9.37 14.86
N VAL A 33 -10.52 -9.31 14.16
CA VAL A 33 -9.42 -8.38 14.34
C VAL A 33 -9.73 -6.99 13.73
N ASP A 34 -10.51 -6.92 12.66
CA ASP A 34 -10.94 -5.65 12.04
C ASP A 34 -11.84 -4.82 12.99
N ARG A 35 -12.67 -5.48 13.83
CA ARG A 35 -13.53 -4.79 14.81
C ARG A 35 -12.75 -4.10 15.94
N GLU A 36 -11.59 -4.62 16.31
CA GLU A 36 -10.74 -4.04 17.37
C GLU A 36 -9.90 -2.84 16.85
N PHE A 37 -9.83 -2.68 15.51
CA PHE A 37 -9.01 -1.66 14.87
C PHE A 37 -9.71 -0.30 14.72
N HIS A 38 -11.03 -0.23 14.86
CA HIS A 38 -11.83 0.97 14.55
C HIS A 38 -12.15 1.87 15.75
N GLN A 39 -11.42 1.78 16.86
CA GLN A 39 -11.58 2.70 18.00
C GLN A 39 -10.32 3.56 18.19
N ALA A 40 -9.89 4.27 17.13
CA ALA A 40 -8.86 5.28 17.25
C ALA A 40 -9.49 6.65 17.52
N GLU A 41 -8.94 7.37 18.47
CA GLU A 41 -9.24 8.81 18.60
C GLU A 41 -8.82 9.53 17.31
N ASP A 42 -9.65 10.48 16.86
CA ASP A 42 -9.39 11.27 15.66
C ASP A 42 -8.09 12.06 15.83
N SER A 43 -7.08 11.66 15.09
CA SER A 43 -5.82 12.37 15.02
C SER A 43 -5.66 12.99 13.63
N ASN A 44 -5.23 14.23 13.57
CA ASN A 44 -5.02 14.94 12.31
C ASN A 44 -3.57 15.37 12.11
N HIS A 45 -2.65 14.51 12.51
CA HIS A 45 -1.21 14.74 12.32
C HIS A 45 -0.47 13.47 11.88
N ILE A 46 0.69 13.66 11.25
CA ILE A 46 1.67 12.61 10.95
C ILE A 46 3.01 13.01 11.57
N ILE A 47 3.89 12.06 11.80
CA ILE A 47 5.21 12.27 12.38
C ILE A 47 6.28 12.30 11.29
N CYS A 48 6.97 13.44 11.17
CA CYS A 48 8.02 13.65 10.18
C CYS A 48 9.31 14.13 10.85
N ASN A 49 10.37 13.34 10.83
CA ASN A 49 11.63 13.63 11.53
C ASN A 49 11.39 13.96 13.03
N GLY A 50 10.56 13.16 13.70
CA GLY A 50 10.21 13.37 15.12
C GLY A 50 9.28 14.56 15.38
N ARG A 51 8.78 15.24 14.35
CA ARG A 51 7.91 16.42 14.48
C ARG A 51 6.50 16.09 14.01
N SER A 52 5.50 16.56 14.76
CA SER A 52 4.08 16.48 14.38
C SER A 52 3.78 17.46 13.25
N ILE A 53 3.26 16.96 12.14
CA ILE A 53 2.86 17.72 10.95
C ILE A 53 1.36 17.56 10.76
N LYS A 54 0.63 18.66 10.77
CA LYS A 54 -0.83 18.64 10.54
C LYS A 54 -1.15 18.11 9.15
N ILE A 55 -2.11 17.19 9.08
CA ILE A 55 -2.72 16.66 7.86
C ILE A 55 -4.21 17.01 7.84
N ASP A 56 -4.73 17.35 6.69
CA ASP A 56 -6.16 17.61 6.47
C ASP A 56 -6.91 16.29 6.19
N TRP A 57 -6.93 15.44 7.20
CA TRP A 57 -7.56 14.12 7.18
C TRP A 57 -7.85 13.65 8.60
N ASP A 58 -9.10 13.27 8.88
CA ASP A 58 -9.54 12.98 10.24
C ASP A 58 -9.13 11.59 10.75
N LYS A 59 -8.90 10.64 9.82
CA LYS A 59 -8.60 9.24 10.18
C LYS A 59 -7.12 8.95 10.06
N VAL A 60 -6.34 9.36 11.05
CA VAL A 60 -4.89 9.08 11.10
C VAL A 60 -4.54 8.43 12.43
N ILE A 61 -3.82 7.32 12.37
CA ILE A 61 -3.27 6.61 13.53
C ILE A 61 -1.76 6.53 13.35
N THR A 62 -1.02 7.18 14.21
CA THR A 62 0.43 7.20 14.16
C THR A 62 1.05 6.06 14.95
N HIS A 63 2.32 5.78 14.74
CA HIS A 63 3.06 4.71 15.44
C HIS A 63 3.26 4.97 16.93
N ASP A 64 3.12 6.19 17.40
CA ASP A 64 3.17 6.62 18.81
C ASP A 64 1.78 6.72 19.47
N ASP A 65 0.70 6.53 18.70
CA ASP A 65 -0.65 6.40 19.22
C ASP A 65 -0.78 5.11 20.06
N PRO A 66 -1.51 5.11 21.18
CA PRO A 66 -1.73 3.90 22.00
C PRO A 66 -2.35 2.72 21.22
N THR A 67 -3.13 3.01 20.17
CA THR A 67 -3.71 2.01 19.26
C THR A 67 -2.85 1.78 18.03
N GLY A 68 -1.78 2.53 17.89
CA GLY A 68 -0.86 2.52 16.76
C GLY A 68 -0.08 1.21 16.62
N ARG A 69 0.56 1.08 15.47
CA ARG A 69 1.42 -0.08 15.17
C ARG A 69 2.79 0.40 14.76
N ILE A 70 3.80 -0.23 15.33
CA ILE A 70 5.19 0.05 15.00
C ILE A 70 5.84 -1.22 14.44
N LEU A 71 6.57 -1.07 13.34
CA LEU A 71 7.39 -2.14 12.78
C LEU A 71 8.62 -2.39 13.65
N PRO A 72 9.07 -3.65 13.81
CA PRO A 72 10.36 -3.96 14.44
C PRO A 72 11.54 -3.33 13.68
N ASP A 73 12.59 -2.94 14.40
CA ASP A 73 13.78 -2.28 13.84
C ASP A 73 14.49 -3.06 12.73
N ASN A 74 14.29 -4.38 12.66
CA ASN A 74 14.84 -5.22 11.61
C ASN A 74 14.07 -5.14 10.27
N CYS A 75 12.97 -4.38 10.22
CA CYS A 75 12.16 -4.16 9.02
C CYS A 75 12.57 -2.91 8.23
N TYR A 76 13.38 -2.02 8.79
CA TYR A 76 13.81 -0.77 8.18
C TYR A 76 15.21 -0.38 8.65
N LYS A 77 15.78 0.65 8.05
CA LYS A 77 17.05 1.20 8.51
C LYS A 77 16.81 2.43 9.38
N THR A 78 17.15 2.33 10.65
CA THR A 78 17.16 3.48 11.57
C THR A 78 18.17 4.53 11.12
N VAL A 79 17.77 5.79 11.13
CA VAL A 79 18.61 6.94 10.82
C VAL A 79 18.55 7.91 11.97
N LYS A 80 19.74 8.38 12.43
CA LYS A 80 19.87 9.32 13.54
C LYS A 80 19.75 10.80 13.11
N LYS A 81 20.02 11.07 11.82
CA LYS A 81 19.96 12.44 11.27
C LYS A 81 18.63 12.65 10.55
N GLU A 82 18.16 13.87 10.52
CA GLU A 82 17.00 14.23 9.70
C GLU A 82 17.22 13.84 8.24
N ARG A 83 16.13 13.38 7.60
CA ARG A 83 16.08 13.07 6.17
C ARG A 83 15.30 14.15 5.44
N THR A 84 15.64 14.31 4.18
CA THR A 84 14.88 15.15 3.23
C THR A 84 14.49 14.29 2.02
N PRO A 85 13.51 13.38 2.18
CA PRO A 85 13.01 12.60 1.05
C PRO A 85 12.39 13.54 0.01
N ASN A 86 12.61 13.23 -1.26
CA ASN A 86 12.10 14.00 -2.39
C ASN A 86 11.00 13.27 -3.17
N MET A 87 10.59 12.08 -2.74
CA MET A 87 9.67 11.26 -3.49
C MET A 87 8.68 10.53 -2.59
N LEU A 88 7.39 10.52 -2.98
CA LEU A 88 6.37 9.64 -2.43
C LEU A 88 6.12 8.49 -3.41
N VAL A 89 6.27 7.24 -2.96
CA VAL A 89 6.05 6.04 -3.79
C VAL A 89 4.76 5.34 -3.37
N ALA A 90 3.82 5.26 -4.30
CA ALA A 90 2.57 4.54 -4.12
C ALA A 90 2.72 3.05 -4.48
N HIS A 91 2.17 2.19 -3.62
CA HIS A 91 2.04 0.75 -3.80
C HIS A 91 0.60 0.32 -3.56
N TRP A 92 0.15 -0.78 -4.17
CA TRP A 92 -0.97 -1.55 -3.67
C TRP A 92 -0.46 -2.81 -2.97
N ASP A 93 -1.05 -3.15 -1.84
CA ASP A 93 -0.51 -4.14 -0.92
C ASP A 93 -0.87 -5.61 -1.27
N VAL A 94 -1.78 -5.82 -2.24
CA VAL A 94 -2.38 -7.13 -2.59
C VAL A 94 -2.99 -7.83 -1.35
N CYS A 95 -3.45 -7.04 -0.37
CA CYS A 95 -4.07 -7.51 0.86
C CYS A 95 -5.52 -7.02 0.99
N LEU A 96 -6.30 -7.70 1.81
CA LEU A 96 -7.69 -7.31 2.09
C LEU A 96 -7.82 -6.12 3.06
N SER A 97 -6.76 -5.81 3.82
CA SER A 97 -6.72 -4.69 4.76
C SER A 97 -5.28 -4.29 5.12
N SER A 98 -5.10 -3.06 5.61
CA SER A 98 -3.83 -2.56 6.13
C SER A 98 -3.26 -3.41 7.26
N LYS A 99 -4.11 -4.03 8.09
CA LYS A 99 -3.64 -4.94 9.13
C LYS A 99 -2.98 -6.19 8.57
N ILE A 100 -3.56 -6.78 7.53
CA ILE A 100 -2.97 -7.94 6.86
C ILE A 100 -1.64 -7.52 6.21
N CYS A 101 -1.61 -6.38 5.53
CA CYS A 101 -0.40 -5.82 4.95
C CYS A 101 0.71 -5.63 6.00
N PHE A 102 0.40 -5.01 7.15
CA PHE A 102 1.33 -4.83 8.27
C PHE A 102 1.98 -6.16 8.71
N ASN A 103 1.17 -7.21 8.90
CA ASN A 103 1.66 -8.53 9.30
C ASN A 103 2.56 -9.17 8.22
N VAL A 104 2.22 -8.99 6.93
CA VAL A 104 3.04 -9.46 5.81
C VAL A 104 4.37 -8.73 5.77
N LEU A 105 4.38 -7.39 5.90
CA LEU A 105 5.60 -6.59 5.94
C LEU A 105 6.51 -7.03 7.09
N LYS A 106 5.96 -7.14 8.31
CA LYS A 106 6.67 -7.62 9.50
C LYS A 106 7.30 -8.99 9.28
N LYS A 107 6.54 -9.97 8.75
CA LYS A 107 7.02 -11.33 8.47
C LYS A 107 8.14 -11.34 7.44
N ARG A 108 8.05 -10.48 6.41
CA ARG A 108 9.01 -10.39 5.30
C ARG A 108 10.20 -9.49 5.61
N LYS A 109 10.23 -8.81 6.75
CA LYS A 109 11.23 -7.78 7.11
C LYS A 109 11.32 -6.69 6.04
N LEU A 110 10.15 -6.25 5.57
CA LEU A 110 9.96 -5.13 4.66
C LEU A 110 9.22 -4.01 5.39
N SER A 111 9.16 -2.83 4.79
CA SER A 111 8.48 -1.69 5.38
C SER A 111 8.01 -0.68 4.35
N VAL A 112 6.97 0.05 4.70
CA VAL A 112 6.61 1.37 4.18
C VAL A 112 6.40 2.30 5.38
N HIS A 113 6.22 3.58 5.16
CA HIS A 113 5.96 4.53 6.24
C HIS A 113 4.47 4.58 6.59
N PHE A 114 3.61 4.45 5.58
CA PHE A 114 2.16 4.58 5.70
C PHE A 114 1.43 3.41 5.06
N LEU A 115 0.28 3.09 5.64
CA LEU A 115 -0.72 2.19 5.07
C LEU A 115 -2.03 2.98 4.97
N ILE A 116 -2.78 2.84 3.88
CA ILE A 116 -4.13 3.42 3.72
C ILE A 116 -5.12 2.28 3.63
N ASP A 117 -6.02 2.18 4.62
CA ASP A 117 -7.02 1.11 4.67
C ASP A 117 -8.23 1.40 3.78
N ASN A 118 -9.13 0.45 3.67
CA ASN A 118 -10.31 0.47 2.80
C ASN A 118 -11.26 1.65 3.10
N ASP A 119 -11.32 2.10 4.34
CA ASP A 119 -12.15 3.20 4.81
C ASP A 119 -11.42 4.56 4.81
N GLY A 120 -10.22 4.62 4.23
CA GLY A 120 -9.37 5.80 4.17
C GLY A 120 -8.54 6.05 5.44
N THR A 121 -8.58 5.17 6.44
CA THR A 121 -7.71 5.32 7.61
C THR A 121 -6.24 5.23 7.21
N ILE A 122 -5.46 6.24 7.58
CA ILE A 122 -4.01 6.30 7.36
C ILE A 122 -3.32 5.78 8.63
N TYR A 123 -2.63 4.67 8.52
CA TYR A 123 -1.75 4.16 9.57
C TYR A 123 -0.32 4.55 9.26
N GLN A 124 0.29 5.35 10.11
CA GLN A 124 1.73 5.57 10.08
C GLN A 124 2.40 4.53 10.97
N ILE A 125 3.22 3.66 10.40
CA ILE A 125 3.81 2.50 11.09
C ILE A 125 5.29 2.65 11.43
N MET A 126 5.88 3.79 11.09
CA MET A 126 7.23 4.24 11.49
C MET A 126 7.40 5.73 11.18
N ASP A 127 8.31 6.41 11.88
CA ASP A 127 8.69 7.79 11.56
C ASP A 127 9.30 7.86 10.15
N THR A 128 8.94 8.88 9.40
CA THR A 128 9.51 9.15 8.08
C THR A 128 11.00 9.45 8.10
N ASN A 129 11.59 9.70 9.27
CA ASN A 129 13.04 9.80 9.45
C ASN A 129 13.78 8.50 9.10
N HIS A 130 13.15 7.36 9.21
CA HIS A 130 13.77 6.07 8.92
C HIS A 130 13.71 5.73 7.43
N ILE A 131 14.55 4.81 6.96
CA ILE A 131 14.56 4.36 5.57
C ILE A 131 13.77 3.07 5.45
N ALA A 132 12.64 3.12 4.76
CA ALA A 132 11.82 1.95 4.48
C ALA A 132 12.42 1.06 3.38
N TYR A 133 12.13 -0.25 3.47
CA TYR A 133 12.53 -1.25 2.47
C TYR A 133 11.32 -1.64 1.61
N HIS A 134 11.00 -0.83 0.58
CA HIS A 134 9.79 -1.00 -0.23
C HIS A 134 10.04 -1.04 -1.76
N ALA A 135 11.02 -0.28 -2.26
CA ALA A 135 11.16 -0.07 -3.70
C ALA A 135 12.10 -1.07 -4.39
N GLY A 136 12.78 -1.96 -3.63
CA GLY A 136 13.79 -2.87 -4.19
C GLY A 136 15.00 -2.16 -4.83
N ASN A 137 15.13 -0.86 -4.61
CA ASN A 137 16.18 0.02 -5.10
C ASN A 137 16.69 0.89 -3.94
N ARG A 138 17.96 0.73 -3.59
CA ARG A 138 18.57 1.42 -2.44
C ARG A 138 18.53 2.95 -2.57
N LYS A 139 18.75 3.48 -3.79
CA LYS A 139 18.71 4.93 -4.03
C LYS A 139 17.31 5.47 -3.79
N VAL A 140 16.31 4.78 -4.31
CA VAL A 140 14.90 5.14 -4.11
C VAL A 140 14.53 5.03 -2.64
N ASN A 141 14.81 3.90 -1.96
CA ASN A 141 14.52 3.74 -0.54
C ASN A 141 15.13 4.87 0.31
N ASN A 142 16.36 5.30 0.01
CA ASN A 142 17.03 6.37 0.74
C ASN A 142 16.34 7.74 0.56
N ASN A 143 15.71 7.98 -0.58
CA ASN A 143 15.21 9.31 -0.98
C ASN A 143 13.67 9.36 -1.03
N SER A 144 12.97 8.34 -0.56
CA SER A 144 11.51 8.29 -0.67
C SER A 144 10.79 7.98 0.64
N ILE A 145 9.50 8.28 0.63
CA ILE A 145 8.48 7.81 1.54
C ILE A 145 7.65 6.77 0.79
N GLY A 146 7.42 5.59 1.38
CA GLY A 146 6.57 4.56 0.79
C GLY A 146 5.20 4.54 1.45
N VAL A 147 4.14 4.32 0.67
CA VAL A 147 2.78 4.10 1.14
C VAL A 147 2.17 2.90 0.43
N GLU A 148 1.59 1.97 1.19
CA GLU A 148 0.78 0.86 0.67
C GLU A 148 -0.70 1.22 0.80
N ILE A 149 -1.46 1.07 -0.28
CA ILE A 149 -2.91 1.29 -0.31
C ILE A 149 -3.58 -0.07 -0.37
N SER A 150 -4.45 -0.36 0.61
CA SER A 150 -5.13 -1.65 0.70
C SER A 150 -5.96 -1.94 -0.53
N ASN A 151 -5.60 -3.00 -1.25
CA ASN A 151 -6.30 -3.48 -2.44
C ASN A 151 -5.87 -4.92 -2.74
N ALA A 152 -6.79 -5.89 -2.58
CA ALA A 152 -6.52 -7.30 -2.86
C ALA A 152 -6.30 -7.62 -4.34
N TYR A 153 -6.43 -6.63 -5.25
CA TYR A 153 -6.18 -6.70 -6.68
C TYR A 153 -7.15 -7.59 -7.46
N TYR A 154 -7.33 -8.86 -7.06
CA TYR A 154 -8.09 -9.84 -7.84
C TYR A 154 -9.61 -9.67 -7.71
N PRO A 155 -10.39 -9.69 -8.82
CA PRO A 155 -11.86 -9.52 -8.81
C PRO A 155 -12.60 -10.55 -7.92
N ARG A 156 -12.02 -11.74 -7.71
CA ARG A 156 -12.60 -12.76 -6.81
C ARG A 156 -12.81 -12.28 -5.37
N TYR A 157 -12.10 -11.25 -4.93
CA TYR A 157 -12.24 -10.67 -3.59
C TYR A 157 -13.36 -9.64 -3.48
N GLN A 158 -14.04 -9.29 -4.56
CA GLN A 158 -15.15 -8.31 -4.55
C GLN A 158 -16.22 -8.70 -3.53
N LYS A 159 -16.63 -9.97 -3.53
CA LYS A 159 -17.62 -10.50 -2.57
C LYS A 159 -17.18 -10.29 -1.12
N THR A 160 -15.90 -10.48 -0.82
CA THR A 160 -15.34 -10.29 0.54
C THR A 160 -15.45 -8.83 0.99
N TYR A 161 -15.17 -7.87 0.11
CA TYR A 161 -15.35 -6.44 0.43
C TYR A 161 -16.80 -6.08 0.72
N VAL A 162 -17.73 -6.56 -0.09
CA VAL A 162 -19.18 -6.36 0.13
C VAL A 162 -19.63 -6.98 1.45
N GLN A 163 -19.22 -8.21 1.75
CA GLN A 163 -19.54 -8.89 3.02
C GLN A 163 -18.99 -8.19 4.25
N LYS A 164 -17.84 -7.50 4.12
CA LYS A 164 -17.24 -6.69 5.18
C LYS A 164 -17.86 -5.29 5.31
N GLY A 165 -18.81 -4.94 4.48
CA GLY A 165 -19.50 -3.65 4.53
C GLY A 165 -18.76 -2.50 3.82
N HIS A 166 -17.67 -2.78 3.10
CA HIS A 166 -16.94 -1.76 2.35
C HIS A 166 -17.62 -1.40 1.01
N GLY A 167 -18.58 -2.22 0.54
CA GLY A 167 -19.20 -2.06 -0.77
C GLY A 167 -18.32 -2.62 -1.90
N GLU A 168 -18.76 -2.42 -3.15
CA GLU A 168 -18.02 -2.84 -4.33
C GLU A 168 -16.88 -1.89 -4.65
N ARG A 169 -15.73 -2.45 -5.03
CA ARG A 169 -14.62 -1.69 -5.61
C ARG A 169 -14.84 -1.47 -7.10
N PRO A 170 -14.34 -0.36 -7.67
CA PRO A 170 -14.27 -0.22 -9.12
C PRO A 170 -13.55 -1.43 -9.76
N LEU A 171 -14.08 -1.93 -10.88
CA LEU A 171 -13.40 -2.93 -11.69
C LEU A 171 -12.70 -2.22 -12.85
N LEU A 172 -11.38 -2.31 -12.91
CA LEU A 172 -10.55 -1.71 -13.95
C LEU A 172 -10.23 -2.76 -15.01
N THR A 173 -10.48 -2.44 -16.28
CA THR A 173 -10.33 -3.38 -17.41
C THR A 173 -9.33 -2.91 -18.47
N ASP A 174 -8.85 -1.67 -18.36
CA ASP A 174 -8.03 -1.00 -19.38
C ASP A 174 -6.69 -0.45 -18.84
N SER A 175 -6.32 -0.85 -17.65
CA SER A 175 -5.08 -0.38 -17.02
C SER A 175 -3.85 -0.81 -17.81
N GLN A 176 -3.06 0.17 -18.24
CA GLN A 176 -1.86 -0.05 -19.03
C GLN A 176 -0.60 0.19 -18.21
N VAL A 177 0.37 -0.71 -18.34
CA VAL A 177 1.69 -0.58 -17.72
C VAL A 177 2.74 -1.35 -18.52
N HIS A 178 3.91 -0.77 -18.72
CA HIS A 178 5.02 -1.38 -19.46
C HIS A 178 4.67 -1.89 -20.85
N GLY A 179 3.78 -1.15 -21.56
CA GLY A 179 3.35 -1.47 -22.93
C GLY A 179 2.34 -2.63 -23.03
N ARG A 180 1.69 -3.00 -21.93
CA ARG A 180 0.63 -4.05 -21.92
C ARG A 180 -0.59 -3.59 -21.14
N THR A 181 -1.75 -4.08 -21.53
CA THR A 181 -2.99 -3.99 -20.74
C THR A 181 -3.01 -5.11 -19.70
N LEU A 182 -3.38 -4.77 -18.48
CA LEU A 182 -3.54 -5.75 -17.41
C LEU A 182 -4.89 -6.46 -17.52
N GLU A 183 -4.95 -7.67 -16.97
CA GLU A 183 -6.21 -8.36 -16.73
C GLU A 183 -7.13 -7.53 -15.83
N PRO A 184 -8.46 -7.71 -15.91
CA PRO A 184 -9.39 -7.02 -15.03
C PRO A 184 -8.99 -7.16 -13.56
N HIS A 185 -8.96 -6.04 -12.85
CA HIS A 185 -8.55 -6.00 -11.44
C HIS A 185 -9.31 -4.93 -10.66
N LEU A 186 -9.27 -5.03 -9.34
CA LEU A 186 -9.94 -4.09 -8.44
C LEU A 186 -9.19 -2.75 -8.40
N GLY A 187 -9.95 -1.66 -8.50
CA GLY A 187 -9.46 -0.30 -8.28
C GLY A 187 -9.52 0.11 -6.80
N PHE A 188 -9.35 1.40 -6.55
CA PHE A 188 -9.37 1.98 -5.21
C PHE A 188 -10.74 2.56 -4.89
N TYR A 189 -11.07 2.66 -3.59
CA TYR A 189 -12.23 3.44 -3.15
C TYR A 189 -11.92 4.93 -3.22
N PRO A 190 -12.88 5.80 -3.55
CA PRO A 190 -12.66 7.25 -3.56
C PRO A 190 -12.11 7.80 -2.25
N VAL A 191 -12.51 7.22 -1.11
CA VAL A 191 -12.01 7.62 0.21
C VAL A 191 -10.51 7.31 0.38
N GLN A 192 -9.99 6.24 -0.25
CA GLN A 192 -8.55 5.94 -0.25
C GLN A 192 -7.76 6.93 -1.11
N GLU A 193 -8.34 7.35 -2.23
CA GLU A 193 -7.76 8.38 -3.11
C GLU A 193 -7.69 9.73 -2.40
N GLN A 194 -8.76 10.12 -1.69
CA GLN A 194 -8.79 11.34 -0.87
C GLN A 194 -7.76 11.30 0.27
N ALA A 195 -7.65 10.16 0.98
CA ALA A 195 -6.64 9.96 2.02
C ALA A 195 -5.21 10.07 1.47
N PHE A 196 -4.97 9.47 0.29
CA PHE A 196 -3.67 9.57 -0.39
C PHE A 196 -3.34 11.02 -0.78
N ALA A 197 -4.30 11.77 -1.31
CA ALA A 197 -4.14 13.18 -1.65
C ALA A 197 -3.80 14.03 -0.41
N ALA A 198 -4.50 13.81 0.70
CA ALA A 198 -4.24 14.49 1.97
C ALA A 198 -2.82 14.18 2.48
N LEU A 199 -2.40 12.90 2.42
CA LEU A 199 -1.05 12.47 2.78
C LEU A 199 0.01 13.13 1.89
N ALA A 200 -0.18 13.15 0.58
CA ALA A 200 0.74 13.78 -0.36
C ALA A 200 0.90 15.28 -0.07
N LYS A 201 -0.20 16.00 0.19
CA LYS A 201 -0.18 17.42 0.57
C LYS A 201 0.52 17.67 1.91
N ALA A 202 0.34 16.80 2.90
CA ALA A 202 1.06 16.90 4.16
C ALA A 202 2.57 16.68 4.01
N LEU A 203 2.98 15.70 3.17
CA LEU A 203 4.39 15.44 2.86
C LEU A 203 5.02 16.54 2.00
N ASN A 204 4.23 17.20 1.13
CA ASN A 204 4.68 18.42 0.44
C ASN A 204 5.02 19.53 1.45
N LYS A 205 4.15 19.77 2.44
CA LYS A 205 4.42 20.77 3.51
C LYS A 205 5.64 20.39 4.36
N ALA A 206 5.83 19.10 4.67
CA ALA A 206 6.91 18.62 5.52
C ALA A 206 8.28 18.64 4.84
N TYR A 207 8.34 18.29 3.56
CA TYR A 207 9.59 17.99 2.85
C TYR A 207 9.76 18.72 1.52
N GLY A 208 8.75 19.42 1.01
CA GLY A 208 8.77 20.00 -0.34
C GLY A 208 8.69 18.94 -1.46
N ILE A 209 8.15 17.75 -1.16
CA ILE A 209 7.85 16.76 -2.20
C ILE A 209 6.81 17.37 -3.13
N SER A 210 7.15 17.58 -4.41
CA SER A 210 6.24 18.19 -5.38
C SER A 210 4.98 17.34 -5.57
N LEU A 211 3.84 18.00 -5.81
CA LEU A 211 2.60 17.32 -6.21
C LEU A 211 2.58 17.09 -7.74
N GLU A 212 3.71 16.66 -8.27
CA GLU A 212 3.89 16.31 -9.66
C GLU A 212 4.14 14.80 -9.81
N VAL A 213 3.82 14.26 -10.98
CA VAL A 213 4.06 12.88 -11.38
C VAL A 213 4.94 12.83 -12.62
N PRO A 214 5.58 11.70 -12.96
CA PRO A 214 6.28 11.54 -14.23
C PRO A 214 5.33 11.74 -15.41
N MET A 215 5.56 12.79 -16.22
CA MET A 215 4.76 13.15 -17.39
C MET A 215 5.61 13.17 -18.64
N GLU A 216 5.07 12.66 -19.75
CA GLU A 216 5.61 12.80 -21.10
C GLU A 216 4.46 13.09 -22.08
N ASN A 217 4.63 14.09 -22.94
CA ASN A 217 3.63 14.48 -23.94
C ASN A 217 2.22 14.78 -23.37
N GLY A 218 2.14 15.27 -22.12
CA GLY A 218 0.87 15.59 -21.45
C GLY A 218 0.16 14.40 -20.79
N GLU A 219 0.75 13.21 -20.82
CA GLU A 219 0.22 12.01 -20.17
C GLU A 219 1.17 11.48 -19.09
N MET A 220 0.60 10.87 -18.04
CA MET A 220 1.42 10.18 -17.03
C MET A 220 2.14 8.99 -17.65
N VAL A 221 3.44 8.92 -17.44
CA VAL A 221 4.30 7.82 -17.92
C VAL A 221 3.83 6.49 -17.31
N LYS A 222 3.60 5.48 -18.15
CA LYS A 222 3.10 4.16 -17.72
C LYS A 222 4.21 3.09 -17.73
N THR A 223 5.45 3.49 -17.54
CA THR A 223 6.63 2.60 -17.52
C THR A 223 7.72 3.19 -16.62
N ILE A 224 8.94 2.64 -16.67
CA ILE A 224 10.07 3.19 -15.92
C ILE A 224 10.30 4.65 -16.34
N TYR A 225 10.48 5.49 -15.31
CA TYR A 225 10.90 6.87 -15.45
C TYR A 225 12.32 7.03 -14.91
N LYS A 226 13.24 7.55 -15.72
CA LYS A 226 14.67 7.57 -15.44
C LYS A 226 15.01 8.21 -14.10
N ASP A 227 14.42 9.36 -13.79
CA ASP A 227 14.73 10.11 -12.57
C ASP A 227 14.09 9.46 -11.33
N ALA A 228 12.91 8.82 -11.48
CA ALA A 228 12.32 8.00 -10.41
C ALA A 228 13.19 6.78 -10.08
N TYR A 229 13.68 6.05 -11.09
CA TYR A 229 14.62 4.95 -10.91
C TYR A 229 15.94 5.39 -10.26
N ALA A 230 16.44 6.57 -10.64
CA ALA A 230 17.65 7.15 -10.07
C ALA A 230 17.47 7.67 -8.62
N GLY A 231 16.21 7.84 -8.16
CA GLY A 231 15.87 8.43 -6.86
C GLY A 231 16.07 9.95 -6.80
N THR A 232 16.06 10.62 -7.96
CA THR A 232 16.28 12.08 -8.12
C THR A 232 15.00 12.84 -8.47
N PHE A 233 13.93 12.15 -8.86
CA PHE A 233 12.65 12.78 -9.11
C PHE A 233 12.10 13.43 -7.84
N ASN A 234 11.65 14.69 -7.93
CA ASN A 234 10.92 15.32 -6.83
C ASN A 234 9.42 15.27 -7.12
N GLY A 235 8.69 14.37 -6.44
CA GLY A 235 7.26 14.23 -6.65
C GLY A 235 6.68 12.87 -6.26
N VAL A 236 5.53 12.55 -6.83
CA VAL A 236 4.75 11.33 -6.54
C VAL A 236 4.91 10.33 -7.67
N VAL A 237 5.25 9.09 -7.35
CA VAL A 237 5.47 8.03 -8.33
C VAL A 237 4.74 6.75 -7.95
N ASN A 238 4.35 5.97 -8.95
CA ASN A 238 3.94 4.59 -8.77
C ASN A 238 5.17 3.67 -8.79
N HIS A 239 5.11 2.51 -8.15
CA HIS A 239 6.22 1.56 -8.10
C HIS A 239 6.69 1.10 -9.49
N TYR A 240 5.80 1.03 -10.47
CA TYR A 240 6.16 0.69 -11.85
C TYR A 240 7.05 1.74 -12.53
N HIS A 241 7.11 3.00 -12.05
CA HIS A 241 8.09 3.98 -12.52
C HIS A 241 9.53 3.64 -12.13
N ILE A 242 9.70 2.75 -11.14
CA ILE A 242 10.99 2.37 -10.58
C ILE A 242 11.50 1.06 -11.18
N THR A 243 10.64 0.09 -11.49
CA THR A 243 11.07 -1.22 -12.00
C THR A 243 10.04 -1.92 -12.88
N LYS A 244 10.49 -2.51 -14.01
CA LYS A 244 9.62 -3.32 -14.91
C LYS A 244 9.05 -4.58 -14.25
N ARG A 245 9.58 -5.00 -13.10
CA ARG A 245 9.08 -6.16 -12.36
C ARG A 245 7.81 -5.87 -11.55
N LYS A 246 7.38 -4.61 -11.52
CA LYS A 246 6.24 -4.15 -10.73
C LYS A 246 5.21 -3.49 -11.63
N ILE A 247 3.96 -3.70 -11.28
CA ILE A 247 2.80 -3.14 -11.97
C ILE A 247 1.96 -2.22 -11.07
N ASP A 248 2.29 -2.15 -9.79
CA ASP A 248 1.59 -1.32 -8.80
C ASP A 248 2.04 0.16 -8.93
N CYS A 249 1.16 1.13 -8.95
CA CYS A 249 -0.30 1.03 -8.93
C CYS A 249 -0.91 1.33 -10.31
N ALA A 250 -0.83 0.41 -11.28
CA ALA A 250 -1.45 0.65 -12.59
C ALA A 250 -2.97 0.87 -12.43
N GLY A 251 -3.51 1.86 -13.16
CA GLY A 251 -4.91 2.26 -13.02
C GLY A 251 -5.20 3.23 -11.87
N PHE A 252 -4.24 3.50 -10.98
CA PHE A 252 -4.34 4.59 -10.01
C PHE A 252 -3.91 5.89 -10.66
N LYS A 253 -4.88 6.77 -10.91
CA LYS A 253 -4.67 8.04 -11.58
C LYS A 253 -4.11 9.10 -10.63
N VAL A 254 -2.87 8.89 -10.21
CA VAL A 254 -2.21 9.74 -9.21
C VAL A 254 -2.22 11.21 -9.64
N ASP A 255 -2.02 11.48 -10.93
CA ASP A 255 -2.02 12.82 -11.53
C ASP A 255 -3.36 13.55 -11.42
N GLU A 256 -4.48 12.81 -11.31
CA GLU A 256 -5.80 13.36 -11.06
C GLU A 256 -6.07 13.52 -9.55
N VAL A 257 -5.63 12.53 -8.75
CA VAL A 257 -5.90 12.42 -7.31
C VAL A 257 -5.20 13.49 -6.48
N ILE A 258 -3.97 13.87 -6.83
CA ILE A 258 -3.16 14.82 -6.01
C ILE A 258 -3.36 16.29 -6.39
N LYS A 259 -4.20 16.59 -7.37
CA LYS A 259 -4.60 17.98 -7.73
C LYS A 259 -5.62 18.52 -6.73
#